data_54ffaf621afcb36b3f8c9700f1c7111b
#
_entry.id   54ffaf621afcb36b3f8c9700f1c7111b
#
_cell.length_a   1.000
_cell.length_b   1.000
_cell.length_c   1.000
_cell.angle_alpha   90.00
_cell.angle_beta   90.00
_cell.angle_gamma   90.00
#
_symmetry.space_group_name_H-M   'P 1'
#
loop_
_entity.id
_entity.type
_entity.pdbx_description
1 polymer ?
#
loop_
_entity_poly.entity_id
_entity_poly.type
_entity_poly.pdbx_seq_one_letter_code
_entity_poly.pdbx_strand_id
1 'polypeptide(L)'
;MKLTNNVLILLFGLSLSLGVRAQQVSDSVTMELPYPAILNDMPNARVMQDSLVTLLMQEKIAGVTRGLMEMQGFRVQIYSSNTSSTSKQEAMLLEQNLRDSVEVPVYVLYTPPFWKVRLGDFRTMEEARTYKDTFVVAFPHYASETYIVRDKIQIKK
;
A
#
# COMPACT_ATOMS: atom_id res chain seq x y z
N MET A 1 -35.82 -56.34 42.12
CA MET A 1 -35.57 -54.92 41.74
C MET A 1 -34.07 -54.69 41.59
N LYS A 2 -33.45 -55.16 40.48
CA LYS A 2 -32.03 -55.09 40.18
C LYS A 2 -31.80 -54.94 38.66
N LEU A 3 -32.33 -53.89 38.05
CA LEU A 3 -32.20 -53.65 36.61
C LEU A 3 -31.72 -52.24 36.22
N THR A 4 -31.28 -51.44 37.18
CA THR A 4 -30.94 -50.06 36.90
C THR A 4 -29.42 -49.76 36.79
N ASN A 5 -28.56 -50.75 37.18
CA ASN A 5 -27.09 -50.50 37.16
C ASN A 5 -26.39 -50.86 35.84
N ASN A 6 -27.00 -51.72 35.01
CA ASN A 6 -26.33 -52.15 33.77
C ASN A 6 -26.58 -51.21 32.58
N VAL A 7 -27.59 -50.36 32.64
CA VAL A 7 -27.88 -49.38 31.58
C VAL A 7 -26.96 -48.15 31.67
N LEU A 8 -26.51 -47.82 32.89
CA LEU A 8 -25.63 -46.66 33.12
C LEU A 8 -24.20 -46.89 32.63
N ILE A 9 -23.72 -48.14 32.65
CA ILE A 9 -22.37 -48.49 32.19
C ILE A 9 -22.30 -48.56 30.67
N LEU A 10 -23.38 -48.87 29.97
CA LEU A 10 -23.43 -48.91 28.50
C LEU A 10 -23.47 -47.49 27.86
N LEU A 11 -23.96 -46.48 28.57
CA LEU A 11 -23.99 -45.10 28.10
C LEU A 11 -22.67 -44.37 28.29
N PHE A 12 -21.77 -44.85 29.18
CA PHE A 12 -20.45 -44.23 29.40
C PHE A 12 -19.36 -44.74 28.45
N GLY A 13 -19.61 -45.85 27.74
CA GLY A 13 -18.66 -46.46 26.80
C GLY A 13 -18.71 -45.89 25.37
N LEU A 14 -19.72 -45.09 25.03
CA LEU A 14 -19.93 -44.62 23.65
C LEU A 14 -19.50 -43.15 23.40
N SER A 15 -18.90 -42.48 24.36
CA SER A 15 -18.53 -41.07 24.23
C SER A 15 -17.02 -40.81 23.97
N LEU A 16 -16.24 -41.84 23.68
CA LEU A 16 -14.77 -41.67 23.55
C LEU A 16 -14.24 -42.03 22.16
N SER A 17 -14.88 -41.53 21.09
CA SER A 17 -14.32 -41.61 19.75
C SER A 17 -14.68 -40.39 18.86
N LEU A 18 -14.73 -39.20 19.43
CA LEU A 18 -14.58 -38.00 18.62
C LEU A 18 -13.08 -37.75 18.45
N GLY A 19 -12.51 -38.42 17.45
CA GLY A 19 -11.18 -38.14 16.97
C GLY A 19 -11.13 -36.69 16.54
N VAL A 20 -10.46 -35.86 17.32
CA VAL A 20 -10.01 -34.53 16.89
C VAL A 20 -9.05 -34.75 15.72
N ARG A 21 -9.58 -34.68 14.52
CA ARG A 21 -8.72 -34.44 13.34
C ARG A 21 -8.15 -33.02 13.49
N ALA A 22 -6.95 -32.95 14.01
CA ALA A 22 -6.13 -31.78 13.79
C ALA A 22 -5.97 -31.64 12.27
N GLN A 23 -6.70 -30.72 11.66
CA GLN A 23 -6.41 -30.25 10.33
C GLN A 23 -5.02 -29.63 10.40
N GLN A 24 -4.03 -30.35 9.91
CA GLN A 24 -2.77 -29.75 9.49
C GLN A 24 -3.14 -28.77 8.37
N VAL A 25 -3.29 -27.52 8.74
CA VAL A 25 -3.21 -26.42 7.78
C VAL A 25 -1.74 -26.36 7.34
N SER A 26 -1.43 -27.18 6.36
CA SER A 26 -0.20 -27.07 5.59
C SER A 26 -0.45 -26.10 4.44
N ASP A 27 -0.83 -24.88 4.79
CA ASP A 27 -0.69 -23.75 3.86
C ASP A 27 0.74 -23.24 3.92
N SER A 28 1.67 -24.05 3.46
CA SER A 28 2.85 -23.52 2.82
C SER A 28 2.38 -22.88 1.51
N VAL A 29 1.89 -21.64 1.59
CA VAL A 29 1.84 -20.78 0.42
C VAL A 29 3.30 -20.62 -0.01
N THR A 30 3.73 -21.49 -0.90
CA THR A 30 4.96 -21.32 -1.66
C THR A 30 4.67 -20.15 -2.57
N MET A 31 4.94 -18.95 -2.04
CA MET A 31 4.89 -17.72 -2.83
C MET A 31 6.06 -17.83 -3.80
N GLU A 32 5.78 -18.32 -5.02
CA GLU A 32 6.73 -18.25 -6.12
C GLU A 32 7.02 -16.77 -6.38
N LEU A 33 8.09 -16.29 -5.77
CA LEU A 33 8.63 -14.99 -6.08
C LEU A 33 9.09 -15.04 -7.53
N PRO A 34 8.71 -14.09 -8.38
CA PRO A 34 9.23 -14.01 -9.74
C PRO A 34 10.70 -13.60 -9.67
N TYR A 35 11.58 -14.58 -9.43
CA TYR A 35 13.01 -14.38 -9.60
C TYR A 35 13.33 -14.19 -11.10
N PRO A 36 14.30 -13.36 -11.44
CA PRO A 36 14.83 -13.33 -12.81
C PRO A 36 15.20 -14.76 -13.23
N ALA A 37 14.83 -15.14 -14.45
CA ALA A 37 15.03 -16.50 -14.99
C ALA A 37 16.47 -17.02 -14.83
N ILE A 38 17.45 -16.13 -14.74
CA ILE A 38 18.87 -16.43 -14.52
C ILE A 38 19.14 -17.19 -13.19
N LEU A 39 18.25 -17.06 -12.19
CA LEU A 39 18.42 -17.78 -10.92
C LEU A 39 17.94 -19.24 -11.00
N ASN A 40 17.11 -19.57 -11.99
CA ASN A 40 16.65 -20.93 -12.22
C ASN A 40 17.78 -21.84 -12.74
N ASP A 41 18.81 -21.25 -13.34
CA ASP A 41 19.98 -21.97 -13.86
C ASP A 41 21.09 -22.20 -12.79
N MET A 42 20.84 -21.75 -11.56
CA MET A 42 21.80 -21.88 -10.45
C MET A 42 21.26 -22.82 -9.34
N PRO A 43 21.38 -24.14 -9.50
CA PRO A 43 20.73 -25.11 -8.60
C PRO A 43 21.23 -25.06 -7.13
N ASN A 44 22.36 -24.40 -6.88
CA ASN A 44 22.96 -24.26 -5.55
C ASN A 44 22.92 -22.82 -5.01
N ALA A 45 22.26 -21.89 -5.68
CA ALA A 45 22.14 -20.53 -5.21
C ALA A 45 21.05 -20.42 -4.13
N ARG A 46 21.45 -20.17 -2.89
CA ARG A 46 20.52 -19.83 -1.81
C ARG A 46 20.43 -18.33 -1.69
N VAL A 47 19.36 -17.76 -2.25
CA VAL A 47 19.10 -16.33 -2.14
C VAL A 47 18.51 -16.05 -0.75
N MET A 48 19.26 -15.36 0.09
CA MET A 48 18.78 -14.82 1.35
C MET A 48 18.45 -13.35 1.12
N GLN A 49 17.17 -13.04 1.00
CA GLN A 49 16.68 -11.69 0.77
C GLN A 49 16.02 -11.16 2.04
N ASP A 50 16.30 -9.90 2.37
CA ASP A 50 15.63 -9.21 3.47
C ASP A 50 14.12 -9.15 3.19
N SER A 51 13.32 -9.40 4.22
CA SER A 51 11.86 -9.35 4.14
C SER A 51 11.34 -7.98 3.67
N LEU A 52 12.03 -6.88 4.01
CA LEU A 52 11.70 -5.54 3.56
C LEU A 52 11.89 -5.40 2.04
N VAL A 53 12.98 -5.93 1.50
CA VAL A 53 13.25 -5.92 0.05
C VAL A 53 12.18 -6.74 -0.69
N THR A 54 11.80 -7.89 -0.15
CA THR A 54 10.73 -8.73 -0.70
C THR A 54 9.40 -7.97 -0.74
N LEU A 55 9.04 -7.28 0.34
CA LEU A 55 7.81 -6.47 0.41
C LEU A 55 7.81 -5.35 -0.64
N LEU A 56 8.92 -4.62 -0.78
CA LEU A 56 9.06 -3.54 -1.77
C LEU A 56 8.98 -4.07 -3.20
N MET A 57 9.56 -5.23 -3.46
CA MET A 57 9.45 -5.89 -4.78
C MET A 57 8.01 -6.30 -5.08
N GLN A 58 7.28 -6.87 -4.12
CA GLN A 58 5.88 -7.24 -4.27
C GLN A 58 5.01 -6.01 -4.56
N GLU A 59 5.23 -4.90 -3.87
CA GLU A 59 4.53 -3.64 -4.13
C GLU A 59 4.79 -3.14 -5.56
N LYS A 60 6.05 -3.18 -6.01
CA LYS A 60 6.43 -2.79 -7.36
C LYS A 60 5.80 -3.68 -8.43
N ILE A 61 5.83 -5.00 -8.24
CA ILE A 61 5.21 -5.98 -9.13
C ILE A 61 3.69 -5.77 -9.17
N ALA A 62 3.04 -5.57 -8.02
CA ALA A 62 1.62 -5.30 -7.96
C ALA A 62 1.24 -4.01 -8.71
N GLY A 63 2.09 -2.99 -8.66
CA GLY A 63 1.94 -1.77 -9.47
C GLY A 63 1.96 -2.06 -10.97
N VAL A 64 2.94 -2.84 -11.43
CA VAL A 64 3.05 -3.25 -12.85
C VAL A 64 1.85 -4.11 -13.28
N THR A 65 1.43 -5.06 -12.44
CA THR A 65 0.27 -5.94 -12.72
C THR A 65 -1.04 -5.14 -12.80
N ARG A 66 -1.18 -4.04 -12.05
CA ARG A 66 -2.33 -3.13 -12.16
C ARG A 66 -2.30 -2.26 -13.42
N GLY A 67 -1.31 -2.42 -14.28
CA GLY A 67 -1.16 -1.60 -15.48
C GLY A 67 -0.74 -0.16 -15.19
N LEU A 68 -0.13 0.11 -14.03
CA LEU A 68 0.42 1.42 -13.70
C LEU A 68 1.80 1.57 -14.32
N MET A 69 2.01 2.66 -15.04
CA MET A 69 3.30 3.04 -15.62
C MET A 69 3.83 4.30 -14.93
N GLU A 70 5.09 4.27 -14.53
CA GLU A 70 5.80 5.49 -14.13
C GLU A 70 6.34 6.22 -15.36
N MET A 71 6.07 7.51 -15.44
CA MET A 71 6.67 8.39 -16.46
C MET A 71 6.98 9.76 -15.86
N GLN A 72 7.76 10.55 -16.60
CA GLN A 72 7.95 11.96 -16.26
C GLN A 72 6.68 12.72 -16.58
N GLY A 73 6.25 13.56 -15.64
CA GLY A 73 5.08 14.40 -15.76
C GLY A 73 5.13 15.58 -14.80
N PHE A 74 3.96 16.01 -14.38
CA PHE A 74 3.80 17.20 -13.55
C PHE A 74 2.86 16.92 -12.40
N ARG A 75 3.12 17.57 -11.25
CA ARG A 75 2.23 17.61 -10.08
C ARG A 75 2.07 19.04 -9.61
N VAL A 76 0.98 19.31 -8.92
CA VAL A 76 0.75 20.60 -8.27
C VAL A 76 1.18 20.48 -6.81
N GLN A 77 2.24 21.18 -6.42
CA GLN A 77 2.70 21.23 -5.03
C GLN A 77 1.98 22.36 -4.30
N ILE A 78 1.44 22.05 -3.13
CA ILE A 78 0.60 22.94 -2.32
C ILE A 78 1.17 23.20 -0.92
N TYR A 79 2.19 22.45 -0.53
CA TYR A 79 2.82 22.56 0.76
C TYR A 79 4.28 22.14 0.69
N SER A 80 5.15 22.86 1.40
CA SER A 80 6.55 22.48 1.60
C SER A 80 7.07 23.12 2.87
N SER A 81 7.46 22.33 3.86
CA SER A 81 7.99 22.81 5.12
C SER A 81 9.11 21.90 5.65
N ASN A 82 10.07 22.48 6.33
CA ASN A 82 11.18 21.81 6.99
C ASN A 82 11.18 21.99 8.51
N THR A 83 10.11 22.50 9.09
CA THR A 83 9.98 22.68 10.54
C THR A 83 9.96 21.31 11.22
N SER A 84 11.01 20.97 11.92
CA SER A 84 11.33 19.59 12.37
C SER A 84 10.29 18.95 13.27
N SER A 85 9.50 19.75 14.01
CA SER A 85 8.54 19.21 14.98
C SER A 85 7.12 19.00 14.44
N THR A 86 6.68 19.79 13.45
CA THR A 86 5.27 19.85 13.05
C THR A 86 5.02 19.52 11.58
N SER A 87 5.99 19.80 10.68
CA SER A 87 5.76 19.71 9.23
C SER A 87 5.30 18.33 8.74
N LYS A 88 5.70 17.23 9.40
CA LYS A 88 5.18 15.90 9.08
C LYS A 88 3.68 15.79 9.39
N GLN A 89 3.29 16.23 10.58
CA GLN A 89 1.91 16.15 11.03
C GLN A 89 1.00 17.06 10.20
N GLU A 90 1.47 18.27 9.91
CA GLU A 90 0.78 19.23 9.04
C GLU A 90 0.56 18.67 7.62
N ALA A 91 1.60 18.06 7.02
CA ALA A 91 1.49 17.43 5.71
C ALA A 91 0.49 16.27 5.69
N MET A 92 0.48 15.41 6.72
CA MET A 92 -0.45 14.30 6.83
C MET A 92 -1.90 14.77 7.07
N LEU A 93 -2.09 15.77 7.92
CA LEU A 93 -3.40 16.35 8.16
C LEU A 93 -3.94 17.03 6.90
N LEU A 94 -3.10 17.74 6.18
CA LEU A 94 -3.46 18.38 4.91
C LEU A 94 -3.86 17.33 3.86
N GLU A 95 -3.14 16.23 3.73
CA GLU A 95 -3.47 15.12 2.86
C GLU A 95 -4.83 14.53 3.23
N GLN A 96 -5.08 14.27 4.51
CA GLN A 96 -6.35 13.72 4.98
C GLN A 96 -7.53 14.65 4.66
N ASN A 97 -7.39 15.95 4.91
CA ASN A 97 -8.44 16.95 4.67
C ASN A 97 -8.75 17.12 3.17
N LEU A 98 -7.75 17.00 2.32
CA LEU A 98 -7.93 17.18 0.88
C LEU A 98 -8.38 15.90 0.17
N ARG A 99 -8.09 14.72 0.68
CA ARG A 99 -8.41 13.44 0.05
C ARG A 99 -9.88 13.32 -0.35
N ASP A 100 -10.77 13.81 0.50
CA ASP A 100 -12.22 13.76 0.28
C ASP A 100 -12.74 14.99 -0.50
N SER A 101 -11.91 16.02 -0.65
CA SER A 101 -12.28 17.31 -1.23
C SER A 101 -11.79 17.50 -2.67
N VAL A 102 -10.85 16.69 -3.12
CA VAL A 102 -10.27 16.77 -4.47
C VAL A 102 -10.41 15.43 -5.21
N GLU A 103 -10.61 15.48 -6.52
CA GLU A 103 -10.79 14.29 -7.36
C GLU A 103 -9.47 13.61 -7.74
N VAL A 104 -8.34 14.30 -7.55
CA VAL A 104 -7.01 13.81 -7.92
C VAL A 104 -6.29 13.22 -6.72
N PRO A 105 -5.34 12.29 -6.92
CA PRO A 105 -4.54 11.74 -5.85
C PRO A 105 -3.76 12.81 -5.07
N VAL A 106 -3.69 12.66 -3.74
CA VAL A 106 -2.90 13.50 -2.84
C VAL A 106 -1.69 12.70 -2.36
N TYR A 107 -0.51 13.26 -2.47
CA TYR A 107 0.75 12.61 -2.12
C TYR A 107 1.50 13.39 -1.04
N VAL A 108 1.85 12.72 0.06
CA VAL A 108 2.79 13.23 1.05
C VAL A 108 4.17 12.67 0.75
N LEU A 109 5.15 13.54 0.58
CA LEU A 109 6.51 13.20 0.19
C LEU A 109 7.50 13.80 1.19
N TYR A 110 8.49 12.99 1.61
CA TYR A 110 9.63 13.50 2.36
C TYR A 110 10.85 13.57 1.44
N THR A 111 11.31 14.78 1.19
CA THR A 111 12.57 15.04 0.48
C THR A 111 13.44 15.83 1.43
N PRO A 112 14.39 15.20 2.15
CA PRO A 112 15.13 15.85 3.21
C PRO A 112 15.67 17.24 2.83
N PRO A 113 15.48 18.24 3.68
CA PRO A 113 14.78 18.22 4.97
C PRO A 113 13.26 18.52 4.91
N PHE A 114 12.64 18.55 3.72
CA PHE A 114 11.29 19.07 3.50
C PHE A 114 10.23 17.98 3.44
N TRP A 115 9.13 18.21 4.16
CA TRP A 115 7.85 17.54 3.93
C TRP A 115 7.05 18.33 2.90
N LYS A 116 6.48 17.63 1.92
CA LYS A 116 5.78 18.23 0.77
C LYS A 116 4.45 17.53 0.55
N VAL A 117 3.45 18.30 0.13
CA VAL A 117 2.17 17.74 -0.35
C VAL A 117 1.99 18.13 -1.81
N ARG A 118 1.70 17.13 -2.64
CA ARG A 118 1.52 17.26 -4.09
C ARG A 118 0.21 16.64 -4.53
N LEU A 119 -0.42 17.25 -5.53
CA LEU A 119 -1.70 16.86 -6.09
C LEU A 119 -1.54 16.40 -7.54
N GLY A 120 -2.27 15.33 -7.88
CA GLY A 120 -2.50 14.86 -9.23
C GLY A 120 -1.30 14.22 -9.90
N ASP A 121 -1.58 13.58 -11.03
CA ASP A 121 -0.63 12.97 -11.95
C ASP A 121 -0.94 13.49 -13.36
N PHE A 122 -0.33 14.61 -13.73
CA PHE A 122 -0.59 15.30 -15.00
C PHE A 122 0.49 14.98 -16.02
N ARG A 123 0.09 14.59 -17.23
CA ARG A 123 1.05 14.27 -18.31
C ARG A 123 1.68 15.52 -18.89
N THR A 124 0.92 16.61 -18.94
CA THR A 124 1.36 17.87 -19.55
C THR A 124 1.37 19.01 -18.54
N MET A 125 2.16 20.02 -18.82
CA MET A 125 2.19 21.27 -18.06
C MET A 125 0.85 22.00 -18.13
N GLU A 126 0.17 21.91 -19.26
CA GLU A 126 -1.14 22.53 -19.53
C GLU A 126 -2.22 21.96 -18.61
N GLU A 127 -2.31 20.62 -18.51
CA GLU A 127 -3.22 19.95 -17.58
C GLU A 127 -2.96 20.37 -16.13
N ALA A 128 -1.70 20.37 -15.71
CA ALA A 128 -1.31 20.80 -14.37
C ALA A 128 -1.66 22.26 -14.08
N ARG A 129 -1.55 23.14 -15.09
CA ARG A 129 -1.88 24.56 -14.97
C ARG A 129 -3.39 24.74 -14.81
N THR A 130 -4.18 24.13 -15.68
CA THR A 130 -5.66 24.18 -15.61
C THR A 130 -6.14 23.69 -14.25
N TYR A 131 -5.61 22.56 -13.78
CA TYR A 131 -5.96 22.06 -12.47
C TYR A 131 -5.54 23.00 -11.34
N LYS A 132 -4.29 23.54 -11.38
CA LYS A 132 -3.83 24.51 -10.38
C LYS A 132 -4.73 25.72 -10.29
N ASP A 133 -5.12 26.29 -11.43
CA ASP A 133 -5.96 27.49 -11.47
C ASP A 133 -7.37 27.19 -10.88
N THR A 134 -7.95 26.04 -11.17
CA THR A 134 -9.21 25.60 -10.56
C THR A 134 -9.04 25.36 -9.05
N PHE A 135 -7.96 24.73 -8.63
CA PHE A 135 -7.66 24.46 -7.22
C PHE A 135 -7.52 25.75 -6.40
N VAL A 136 -6.79 26.75 -6.93
CA VAL A 136 -6.59 28.05 -6.25
C VAL A 136 -7.90 28.82 -6.09
N VAL A 137 -8.83 28.70 -7.04
CA VAL A 137 -10.17 29.29 -6.91
C VAL A 137 -10.98 28.62 -5.80
N ALA A 138 -10.90 27.30 -5.68
CA ALA A 138 -11.61 26.54 -4.65
C ALA A 138 -10.96 26.68 -3.26
N PHE A 139 -9.63 26.82 -3.22
CA PHE A 139 -8.84 26.90 -1.99
C PHE A 139 -7.89 28.10 -1.98
N PRO A 140 -8.39 29.34 -1.87
CA PRO A 140 -7.59 30.57 -2.05
C PRO A 140 -6.44 30.72 -1.03
N HIS A 141 -6.58 30.14 0.14
CA HIS A 141 -5.55 30.21 1.20
C HIS A 141 -4.24 29.46 0.86
N TYR A 142 -4.28 28.54 -0.11
CA TYR A 142 -3.06 27.85 -0.59
C TYR A 142 -2.45 28.54 -1.82
N ALA A 143 -3.05 29.60 -2.34
CA ALA A 143 -2.66 30.20 -3.62
C ALA A 143 -1.18 30.63 -3.66
N SER A 144 -0.64 31.19 -2.56
CA SER A 144 0.72 31.67 -2.47
C SER A 144 1.78 30.56 -2.49
N GLU A 145 1.41 29.35 -2.04
CA GLU A 145 2.31 28.19 -1.93
C GLU A 145 2.13 27.18 -3.07
N THR A 146 1.11 27.43 -3.93
CA THR A 146 0.74 26.47 -4.98
C THR A 146 1.52 26.72 -6.26
N TYR A 147 2.33 25.74 -6.68
CA TYR A 147 3.08 25.80 -7.94
C TYR A 147 3.24 24.40 -8.58
N ILE A 148 3.55 24.40 -9.89
CA ILE A 148 3.70 23.17 -10.67
C ILE A 148 5.16 22.70 -10.56
N VAL A 149 5.34 21.39 -10.34
CA VAL A 149 6.65 20.74 -10.28
C VAL A 149 6.71 19.58 -11.27
N ARG A 150 7.90 19.33 -11.83
CA ARG A 150 8.17 18.08 -12.54
C ARG A 150 8.35 16.96 -11.53
N ASP A 151 7.71 15.82 -11.79
CA ASP A 151 7.75 14.66 -10.91
C ASP A 151 7.57 13.36 -11.70
N LYS A 152 7.85 12.23 -11.07
CA LYS A 152 7.44 10.93 -11.57
C LYS A 152 5.97 10.71 -11.24
N ILE A 153 5.18 10.53 -12.27
CA ILE A 153 3.74 10.31 -12.15
C ILE A 153 3.39 8.84 -12.44
N GLN A 154 2.24 8.43 -11.92
CA GLN A 154 1.68 7.10 -12.17
C GLN A 154 0.45 7.23 -13.07
N ILE A 155 0.50 6.60 -14.22
CA ILE A 155 -0.63 6.56 -15.15
C ILE A 155 -1.13 5.14 -15.33
N LYS A 156 -2.44 4.98 -15.51
CA LYS A 156 -3.00 3.72 -15.99
C LYS A 156 -2.71 3.58 -17.49
N LYS A 157 -2.31 2.38 -17.87
CA LYS A 157 -2.09 1.99 -19.26
C LYS A 157 -3.42 1.86 -20.00
#